data_83803f644f2e8bf6f29918303377290c
#
_entry.id   83803f644f2e8bf6f29918303377290c
#
_cell.length_a   1.000
_cell.length_b   1.000
_cell.length_c   1.000
_cell.angle_alpha   90.00
_cell.angle_beta   90.00
_cell.angle_gamma   90.00
#
_symmetry.space_group_name_H-M   'P 1'
#
loop_
_entity.id
_entity.type
_entity.pdbx_description
1 polymer ?
#
loop_
_entity_poly.entity_id
_entity_poly.type
_entity_poly.pdbx_seq_one_letter_code
_entity_poly.pdbx_strand_id
1 'polypeptide(L)'
;MEKIAVVTGTSTGIGFETALALAREGYYTYATMRDTTKSQKIKELGQKENLKISVLKLDVDDENSVKTAIQKILDEKQRIDVLVNNAG
;
A
#
# COMPACT_ATOMS: atom_id res chain seq x y z
N MET A 1 -5.90 -17.78 5.82
CA MET A 1 -5.94 -16.47 6.43
C MET A 1 -5.24 -15.46 5.54
N GLU A 2 -5.89 -14.33 5.30
CA GLU A 2 -5.35 -13.30 4.42
C GLU A 2 -4.19 -12.55 5.10
N LYS A 3 -3.05 -12.50 4.43
CA LYS A 3 -1.90 -11.75 4.93
C LYS A 3 -1.93 -10.34 4.37
N ILE A 4 -1.57 -9.37 5.20
CA ILE A 4 -1.67 -7.96 4.90
C ILE A 4 -0.28 -7.35 4.76
N ALA A 5 -0.05 -6.68 3.64
CA ALA A 5 1.20 -5.97 3.37
C ALA A 5 0.92 -4.47 3.22
N VAL A 6 1.81 -3.66 3.74
CA VAL A 6 1.76 -2.21 3.60
C VAL A 6 3.08 -1.75 3.03
N VAL A 7 3.04 -0.99 1.94
CA VAL A 7 4.25 -0.46 1.29
C VAL A 7 4.11 1.04 1.18
N THR A 8 5.12 1.78 1.63
CA THR A 8 5.12 3.24 1.51
C THR A 8 5.89 3.67 0.26
N GLY A 9 5.54 4.85 -0.28
CA GLY A 9 6.22 5.40 -1.43
C GLY A 9 6.00 4.61 -2.72
N THR A 10 4.75 4.27 -3.01
CA THR A 10 4.42 3.35 -4.12
C THR A 10 4.06 4.03 -5.42
N SER A 11 4.14 5.36 -5.52
CA SER A 11 3.76 6.04 -6.75
C SER A 11 4.70 5.74 -7.92
N THR A 12 5.97 5.49 -7.65
CA THR A 12 6.98 5.17 -8.68
C THR A 12 8.07 4.26 -8.11
N GLY A 13 8.90 3.73 -9.00
CA GLY A 13 10.16 3.08 -8.65
C GLY A 13 10.03 1.80 -7.85
N ILE A 14 10.93 1.63 -6.90
CA ILE A 14 11.04 0.39 -6.11
C ILE A 14 9.76 0.12 -5.31
N GLY A 15 9.18 1.15 -4.71
CA GLY A 15 7.94 0.98 -3.95
C GLY A 15 6.78 0.48 -4.81
N PHE A 16 6.64 1.04 -6.01
CA PHE A 16 5.64 0.59 -6.97
C PHE A 16 5.82 -0.90 -7.31
N GLU A 17 7.04 -1.30 -7.66
CA GLU A 17 7.33 -2.70 -8.00
C GLU A 17 7.17 -3.64 -6.82
N THR A 18 7.56 -3.19 -5.62
CA THR A 18 7.42 -3.99 -4.41
C THR A 18 5.95 -4.26 -4.08
N ALA A 19 5.11 -3.24 -4.19
CA ALA A 19 3.67 -3.40 -3.94
C ALA A 19 3.05 -4.41 -4.91
N LEU A 20 3.40 -4.33 -6.19
CA LEU A 20 2.92 -5.29 -7.18
C LEU A 20 3.41 -6.70 -6.88
N ALA A 21 4.69 -6.85 -6.53
CA ALA A 21 5.25 -8.17 -6.23
C ALA A 21 4.54 -8.83 -5.05
N LEU A 22 4.30 -8.08 -3.98
CA LEU A 22 3.58 -8.61 -2.81
C LEU A 22 2.14 -8.99 -3.15
N ALA A 23 1.46 -8.16 -3.92
CA ALA A 23 0.10 -8.48 -4.34
C ALA A 23 0.05 -9.73 -5.22
N ARG A 24 1.03 -9.90 -6.11
CA ARG A 24 1.13 -11.09 -6.95
C ARG A 24 1.40 -12.36 -6.14
N GLU A 25 2.05 -12.21 -4.98
CA GLU A 25 2.29 -13.32 -4.06
C GLU A 25 1.06 -13.65 -3.21
N GLY A 26 -0.03 -12.91 -3.36
CA GLY A 26 -1.26 -13.18 -2.65
C GLY A 26 -1.53 -12.33 -1.41
N TYR A 27 -0.67 -11.37 -1.12
CA TYR A 27 -0.93 -10.45 -0.02
C TYR A 27 -2.03 -9.46 -0.41
N TYR A 28 -2.92 -9.15 0.54
CA TYR A 28 -3.74 -7.97 0.41
C TYR A 28 -2.83 -6.77 0.67
N THR A 29 -2.58 -5.96 -0.33
CA THR A 29 -1.52 -4.96 -0.29
C THR A 29 -2.09 -3.54 -0.27
N TYR A 30 -1.71 -2.78 0.76
CA TYR A 30 -2.00 -1.36 0.81
C TYR A 30 -0.82 -0.63 0.18
N ALA A 31 -1.05 -0.08 -1.00
CA ALA A 31 -0.08 0.75 -1.69
C ALA A 31 -0.28 2.18 -1.21
N THR A 32 0.64 2.65 -0.37
CA THR A 32 0.49 3.98 0.22
C THR A 32 1.41 4.98 -0.46
N MET A 33 0.94 6.20 -0.54
CA MET A 33 1.68 7.29 -1.18
C MET A 33 1.21 8.61 -0.62
N ARG A 34 2.08 9.62 -0.69
CA ARG A 34 1.75 10.95 -0.20
C ARG A 34 0.66 11.61 -1.06
N ASP A 35 0.75 11.44 -2.37
CA ASP A 35 -0.18 12.04 -3.33
C ASP A 35 -0.91 10.94 -4.10
N THR A 36 -2.17 10.69 -3.71
CA THR A 36 -2.97 9.62 -4.30
C THR A 36 -3.44 9.93 -5.72
N THR A 37 -3.26 11.14 -6.21
CA THR A 37 -3.53 11.43 -7.62
C THR A 37 -2.56 10.70 -8.56
N LYS A 38 -1.45 10.21 -8.02
CA LYS A 38 -0.45 9.44 -8.76
C LYS A 38 -0.69 7.94 -8.72
N SER A 39 -1.89 7.50 -8.34
CA SER A 39 -2.19 6.09 -8.13
C SER A 39 -2.78 5.38 -9.34
N GLN A 40 -3.02 6.08 -10.45
CA GLN A 40 -3.73 5.51 -11.58
C GLN A 40 -3.08 4.25 -12.12
N LYS A 41 -1.77 4.28 -12.32
CA LYS A 41 -1.05 3.15 -12.92
C LYS A 41 -1.12 1.89 -12.06
N ILE A 42 -0.94 2.03 -10.75
CA ILE A 42 -1.00 0.85 -9.88
C ILE A 42 -2.43 0.32 -9.75
N LYS A 43 -3.41 1.19 -9.77
CA LYS A 43 -4.82 0.78 -9.78
C LYS A 43 -5.16 0.01 -11.05
N GLU A 44 -4.73 0.50 -12.20
CA GLU A 44 -4.98 -0.16 -13.48
C GLU A 44 -4.34 -1.53 -13.54
N LEU A 45 -3.08 -1.66 -13.10
CA LEU A 45 -2.40 -2.95 -13.08
C LEU A 45 -3.05 -3.91 -12.09
N GLY A 46 -3.45 -3.42 -10.93
CA GLY A 46 -4.17 -4.23 -9.96
C GLY A 46 -5.47 -4.80 -10.52
N GLN A 47 -6.24 -3.97 -11.22
CA GLN A 47 -7.46 -4.41 -11.87
C GLN A 47 -7.20 -5.40 -12.99
N LYS A 48 -6.23 -5.10 -13.84
CA LYS A 48 -5.89 -5.94 -15.00
C LYS A 48 -5.45 -7.33 -14.57
N GLU A 49 -4.69 -7.43 -13.50
CA GLU A 49 -4.17 -8.71 -12.99
C GLU A 49 -5.05 -9.30 -11.90
N ASN A 50 -6.16 -8.65 -11.57
CA ASN A 50 -7.09 -9.09 -10.53
C ASN A 50 -6.40 -9.25 -9.16
N LEU A 51 -5.59 -8.26 -8.80
CA LEU A 51 -4.84 -8.26 -7.55
C LEU A 51 -5.59 -7.54 -6.44
N LYS A 52 -5.32 -7.92 -5.19
CA LYS A 52 -5.90 -7.27 -4.02
C LYS A 52 -5.00 -6.11 -3.60
N ILE A 53 -5.20 -4.96 -4.22
CA ILE A 53 -4.46 -3.74 -3.92
C ILE A 53 -5.43 -2.63 -3.57
N SER A 54 -5.19 -1.98 -2.43
CA SER A 54 -5.90 -0.76 -2.05
C SER A 54 -4.90 0.38 -1.98
N VAL A 55 -5.27 1.53 -2.54
CA VAL A 55 -4.44 2.73 -2.46
C VAL A 55 -4.87 3.54 -1.25
N LEU A 56 -3.91 4.00 -0.48
CA LEU A 56 -4.18 4.76 0.74
C LEU A 56 -3.17 5.90 0.86
N LYS A 57 -3.67 7.07 1.25
CA LYS A 57 -2.78 8.20 1.50
C LYS A 57 -1.98 7.96 2.77
N LEU A 58 -0.67 8.12 2.68
CA LEU A 58 0.22 8.09 3.82
C LEU A 58 1.45 8.94 3.50
N ASP A 59 1.62 10.02 4.25
CA ASP A 59 2.79 10.87 4.17
C ASP A 59 3.68 10.54 5.35
N VAL A 60 4.84 9.93 5.08
CA VAL A 60 5.76 9.49 6.14
C VAL A 60 6.34 10.64 6.96
N ASP A 61 6.28 11.86 6.42
CA ASP A 61 6.75 13.06 7.12
C ASP A 61 5.66 13.69 7.99
N ASP A 62 4.44 13.19 7.92
CA ASP A 62 3.31 13.69 8.71
C ASP A 62 2.86 12.60 9.67
N GLU A 63 3.16 12.79 10.94
CA GLU A 63 2.85 11.81 11.99
C GLU A 63 1.35 11.48 12.06
N ASN A 64 0.49 12.48 11.89
CA ASN A 64 -0.95 12.26 11.90
C ASN A 64 -1.40 11.43 10.70
N SER A 65 -0.79 11.66 9.54
CA SER A 65 -1.08 10.87 8.34
C SER A 65 -0.72 9.40 8.55
N VAL A 66 0.44 9.15 9.16
CA VAL A 66 0.87 7.77 9.47
C VAL A 66 -0.10 7.10 10.43
N LYS A 67 -0.45 7.77 11.53
CA LYS A 67 -1.39 7.21 12.51
C LYS A 67 -2.74 6.92 11.91
N THR A 68 -3.28 7.84 11.12
CA THR A 68 -4.58 7.68 10.49
C THR A 68 -4.59 6.50 9.52
N ALA A 69 -3.56 6.38 8.69
CA ALA A 69 -3.46 5.29 7.73
C ALA A 69 -3.34 3.94 8.42
N ILE A 70 -2.46 3.83 9.42
CA ILE A 70 -2.26 2.57 10.15
C ILE A 70 -3.55 2.18 10.89
N GLN A 71 -4.21 3.15 11.53
CA GLN A 71 -5.46 2.86 12.23
C GLN A 71 -6.53 2.36 11.28
N LYS A 72 -6.64 2.96 10.10
CA LYS A 72 -7.59 2.50 9.09
C LYS A 72 -7.33 1.06 8.68
N ILE A 73 -6.08 0.71 8.44
CA ILE A 73 -5.71 -0.66 8.06
C ILE A 73 -6.04 -1.64 9.18
N LEU A 74 -5.71 -1.30 10.42
CA LEU A 74 -6.00 -2.15 11.57
C LEU A 74 -7.51 -2.31 11.81
N ASP A 75 -8.28 -1.24 11.58
CA ASP A 75 -9.74 -1.31 11.69
C ASP A 75 -10.34 -2.24 10.63
N GLU A 76 -9.79 -2.23 9.42
CA GLU A 76 -10.30 -3.04 8.32
C GLU A 76 -9.82 -4.48 8.35
N LYS A 77 -8.55 -4.69 8.71
CA LYS A 77 -7.89 -5.99 8.56
C LYS A 77 -7.39 -6.59 9.87
N GLN A 78 -7.26 -5.78 10.92
CA GLN A 78 -6.87 -6.21 12.27
C GLN A 78 -5.46 -6.81 12.36
N ARG A 79 -4.64 -6.64 11.32
CA ARG A 79 -3.26 -7.13 11.31
C ARG A 79 -2.45 -6.45 10.21
N ILE A 80 -1.14 -6.43 10.40
CA ILE A 80 -0.19 -6.08 9.37
C ILE A 80 0.92 -7.12 9.46
N ASP A 81 1.13 -7.87 8.39
CA ASP A 81 2.14 -8.95 8.38
C ASP A 81 3.47 -8.46 7.83
N VAL A 82 3.43 -7.55 6.87
CA VAL A 82 4.62 -7.02 6.21
C VAL A 82 4.48 -5.51 6.10
N LEU A 83 5.49 -4.79 6.54
CA LEU A 83 5.57 -3.34 6.36
C LEU A 83 6.88 -3.02 5.64
N VAL A 84 6.78 -2.50 4.43
CA VAL A 84 7.94 -2.06 3.67
C VAL A 84 8.01 -0.55 3.71
N ASN A 85 8.97 -0.04 4.47
CA ASN A 85 9.16 1.39 4.63
C ASN A 85 10.12 1.90 3.56
N ASN A 86 9.59 2.12 2.37
CA ASN A 86 10.37 2.52 1.20
C ASN A 86 10.46 4.03 1.02
N ALA A 87 9.42 4.76 1.43
CA ALA A 87 9.39 6.21 1.32
C ALA A 87 10.29 6.84 2.37
N GLY A 88 10.99 7.85 1.99
CA GLY A 88 11.84 8.58 2.93
C GLY A 88 13.16 8.96 2.35
#